data_25b7f54f38ca69049c7a7d8c2e07aed6
#
_entry.id   25b7f54f38ca69049c7a7d8c2e07aed6
#
_cell.length_a   1.000
_cell.length_b   1.000
_cell.length_c   1.000
_cell.angle_alpha   90.00
_cell.angle_beta   90.00
_cell.angle_gamma   90.00
#
_symmetry.space_group_name_H-M   'P 1'
#
loop_
_entity.id
_entity.type
_entity.pdbx_description
1 polymer ?
#
loop_
_entity_poly.entity_id
_entity_poly.type
_entity_poly.pdbx_seq_one_letter_code
_entity_poly.pdbx_strand_id
1 'polypeptide(L)'
;MSISKTRLLLVDVARQLFAKNGLENTTMNDIALASGKGRRTLYTYFKSKEDIYFAVIERELERLSDKLDEVAAKKIRPQEKVIELIYTHLNVIRETVVRNGNLRAEFFRNIWMVEKVRKNFDDAEIELFRKVYTEGKEDGEFDIDNVDLVADITHYCIKGLEVPYIYGRIAHGMTEEATKPQVAKVVYGALGKINKR
;
A
#
# COMPACT_ATOMS: atom_id res chain seq x y z
N MET A 1 -17.34 13.75 -2.72
CA MET A 1 -18.63 13.06 -3.03
C MET A 1 -18.73 11.82 -2.18
N SER A 2 -19.88 11.59 -1.51
CA SER A 2 -20.09 10.34 -0.74
C SER A 2 -20.11 9.15 -1.69
N ILE A 3 -19.20 8.19 -1.51
CA ILE A 3 -19.19 6.95 -2.29
C ILE A 3 -20.47 6.17 -1.98
N SER A 4 -21.20 5.77 -3.03
CA SER A 4 -22.46 5.02 -2.87
C SER A 4 -22.22 3.69 -2.13
N LYS A 5 -23.01 3.40 -1.10
CA LYS A 5 -22.98 2.10 -0.37
C LYS A 5 -23.08 0.91 -1.32
N THR A 6 -23.85 1.06 -2.42
CA THR A 6 -23.98 0.03 -3.45
C THR A 6 -22.67 -0.19 -4.21
N ARG A 7 -21.94 0.88 -4.56
CA ARG A 7 -20.63 0.76 -5.22
C ARG A 7 -19.65 -0.01 -4.33
N LEU A 8 -19.57 0.34 -3.06
CA LEU A 8 -18.70 -0.34 -2.10
C LEU A 8 -19.04 -1.83 -1.95
N LEU A 9 -20.33 -2.17 -1.85
CA LEU A 9 -20.78 -3.56 -1.80
C LEU A 9 -20.36 -4.33 -3.05
N LEU A 10 -20.52 -3.76 -4.24
CA LEU A 10 -20.13 -4.39 -5.49
C LEU A 10 -18.63 -4.64 -5.58
N VAL A 11 -17.82 -3.68 -5.16
CA VAL A 11 -16.35 -3.81 -5.11
C VAL A 11 -15.94 -4.91 -4.12
N ASP A 12 -16.54 -4.96 -2.92
CA ASP A 12 -16.17 -5.97 -1.92
C ASP A 12 -16.55 -7.39 -2.35
N VAL A 13 -17.75 -7.56 -2.92
CA VAL A 13 -18.19 -8.85 -3.48
C VAL A 13 -17.30 -9.29 -4.64
N ALA A 14 -16.95 -8.36 -5.54
CA ALA A 14 -16.05 -8.66 -6.65
C ALA A 14 -14.66 -9.08 -6.14
N ARG A 15 -14.11 -8.37 -5.15
CA ARG A 15 -12.84 -8.74 -4.50
C ARG A 15 -12.86 -10.17 -3.99
N GLN A 16 -13.92 -10.56 -3.27
CA GLN A 16 -14.07 -11.92 -2.73
C GLN A 16 -14.13 -12.97 -3.83
N LEU A 17 -14.90 -12.73 -4.90
CA LEU A 17 -14.99 -13.63 -6.05
C LEU A 17 -13.65 -13.74 -6.80
N PHE A 18 -13.00 -12.63 -7.05
CA PHE A 18 -11.68 -12.61 -7.69
C PHE A 18 -10.63 -13.35 -6.86
N ALA A 19 -10.63 -13.16 -5.54
CA ALA A 19 -9.72 -13.86 -4.63
C ALA A 19 -9.94 -15.37 -4.65
N LYS A 20 -11.21 -15.81 -4.75
CA LYS A 20 -11.59 -17.23 -4.73
C LYS A 20 -11.40 -17.91 -6.08
N ASN A 21 -11.89 -17.29 -7.15
CA ASN A 21 -12.01 -17.92 -8.47
C ASN A 21 -10.95 -17.45 -9.47
N GLY A 22 -10.28 -16.33 -9.18
CA GLY A 22 -9.45 -15.59 -10.13
C GLY A 22 -10.25 -14.59 -10.98
N LEU A 23 -9.56 -13.64 -11.57
CA LEU A 23 -10.16 -12.60 -12.41
C LEU A 23 -10.79 -13.21 -13.67
N GLU A 24 -10.07 -14.12 -14.33
CA GLU A 24 -10.53 -14.74 -15.59
C GLU A 24 -11.81 -15.54 -15.42
N ASN A 25 -11.95 -16.29 -14.33
CA ASN A 25 -13.07 -17.18 -14.07
C ASN A 25 -14.25 -16.50 -13.35
N THR A 26 -14.23 -15.19 -13.19
CA THR A 26 -15.31 -14.41 -12.58
C THR A 26 -15.98 -13.56 -13.65
N THR A 27 -17.31 -13.61 -13.73
CA THR A 27 -18.10 -12.82 -14.67
C THR A 27 -18.86 -11.69 -13.98
N MET A 28 -19.28 -10.69 -14.77
CA MET A 28 -20.19 -9.63 -14.29
C MET A 28 -21.50 -10.19 -13.72
N ASN A 29 -21.98 -11.31 -14.29
CA ASN A 29 -23.17 -11.97 -13.78
C ASN A 29 -22.98 -12.60 -12.40
N ASP A 30 -21.82 -13.21 -12.15
CA ASP A 30 -21.49 -13.78 -10.84
C ASP A 30 -21.45 -12.69 -9.77
N ILE A 31 -20.88 -11.53 -10.10
CA ILE A 31 -20.82 -10.37 -9.19
C ILE A 31 -22.23 -9.83 -8.90
N ALA A 32 -23.08 -9.72 -9.92
CA ALA A 32 -24.46 -9.27 -9.76
C ALA A 32 -25.25 -10.23 -8.85
N LEU A 33 -25.16 -11.52 -9.10
CA LEU A 33 -25.84 -12.56 -8.30
C LEU A 33 -25.36 -12.56 -6.85
N ALA A 34 -24.03 -12.60 -6.64
CA ALA A 34 -23.44 -12.67 -5.31
C ALA A 34 -23.71 -11.40 -4.48
N SER A 35 -23.82 -10.24 -5.13
CA SER A 35 -24.13 -8.97 -4.44
C SER A 35 -25.62 -8.77 -4.16
N GLY A 36 -26.49 -9.66 -4.66
CA GLY A 36 -27.95 -9.48 -4.60
C GLY A 36 -28.46 -8.27 -5.39
N LYS A 37 -27.69 -7.80 -6.39
CA LYS A 37 -28.04 -6.66 -7.24
C LYS A 37 -28.37 -7.12 -8.66
N GLY A 38 -29.29 -6.42 -9.30
CA GLY A 38 -29.60 -6.67 -10.71
C GLY A 38 -28.42 -6.28 -11.61
N ARG A 39 -28.25 -6.98 -12.74
CA ARG A 39 -27.23 -6.65 -13.76
C ARG A 39 -27.25 -5.17 -14.17
N ARG A 40 -28.47 -4.61 -14.36
CA ARG A 40 -28.65 -3.20 -14.71
C ARG A 40 -28.01 -2.28 -13.66
N THR A 41 -28.20 -2.57 -12.37
CA THR A 41 -27.58 -1.80 -11.28
C THR A 41 -26.08 -1.91 -11.33
N LEU A 42 -25.51 -3.10 -11.54
CA LEU A 42 -24.08 -3.29 -11.67
C LEU A 42 -23.50 -2.45 -12.80
N TYR A 43 -24.10 -2.51 -14.00
CA TYR A 43 -23.65 -1.74 -15.17
C TYR A 43 -23.84 -0.22 -15.04
N THR A 44 -24.64 0.25 -14.06
CA THR A 44 -24.70 1.69 -13.73
C THR A 44 -23.40 2.18 -13.09
N TYR A 45 -22.71 1.31 -12.34
CA TYR A 45 -21.46 1.67 -11.63
C TYR A 45 -20.19 1.28 -12.38
N PHE A 46 -20.23 0.18 -13.13
CA PHE A 46 -19.03 -0.41 -13.77
C PHE A 46 -19.39 -0.90 -15.18
N LYS A 47 -18.63 -0.46 -16.16
CA LYS A 47 -18.87 -0.83 -17.57
C LYS A 47 -18.31 -2.21 -17.91
N SER A 48 -17.25 -2.63 -17.19
CA SER A 48 -16.55 -3.88 -17.44
C SER A 48 -16.07 -4.54 -16.13
N LYS A 49 -15.61 -5.76 -16.24
CA LYS A 49 -14.98 -6.50 -15.15
C LYS A 49 -13.65 -5.84 -14.73
N GLU A 50 -12.94 -5.31 -15.70
CA GLU A 50 -11.69 -4.57 -15.51
C GLU A 50 -11.91 -3.30 -14.68
N ASP A 51 -13.00 -2.56 -14.93
CA ASP A 51 -13.35 -1.37 -14.13
C ASP A 51 -13.54 -1.73 -12.64
N ILE A 52 -14.18 -2.90 -12.38
CA ILE A 52 -14.36 -3.38 -11.00
C ILE A 52 -13.02 -3.81 -10.42
N TYR A 53 -12.18 -4.48 -11.21
CA TYR A 53 -10.85 -4.90 -10.78
C TYR A 53 -9.99 -3.69 -10.36
N PHE A 54 -10.00 -2.61 -11.14
CA PHE A 54 -9.31 -1.37 -10.76
C PHE A 54 -9.89 -0.76 -9.49
N ALA A 55 -11.21 -0.76 -9.35
CA ALA A 55 -11.85 -0.27 -8.13
C ALA A 55 -11.49 -1.13 -6.89
N VAL A 56 -11.22 -2.43 -7.06
CA VAL A 56 -10.69 -3.28 -5.99
C VAL A 56 -9.26 -2.86 -5.63
N ILE A 57 -8.39 -2.63 -6.62
CA ILE A 57 -7.02 -2.15 -6.37
C ILE A 57 -7.04 -0.81 -5.65
N GLU A 58 -7.81 0.17 -6.17
CA GLU A 58 -7.98 1.49 -5.54
C GLU A 58 -8.36 1.35 -4.06
N ARG A 59 -9.31 0.48 -3.75
CA ARG A 59 -9.77 0.27 -2.38
C ARG A 59 -8.70 -0.31 -1.46
N GLU A 60 -7.84 -1.20 -1.99
CA GLU A 60 -6.72 -1.74 -1.22
C GLU A 60 -5.63 -0.68 -0.98
N LEU A 61 -5.38 0.19 -1.97
CA LEU A 61 -4.45 1.31 -1.82
C LEU A 61 -4.97 2.38 -0.86
N GLU A 62 -6.28 2.71 -0.91
CA GLU A 62 -6.92 3.59 0.09
C GLU A 62 -6.70 3.06 1.51
N ARG A 63 -6.90 1.75 1.73
CA ARG A 63 -6.67 1.13 3.02
C ARG A 63 -5.21 1.23 3.48
N LEU A 64 -4.27 1.08 2.56
CA LEU A 64 -2.85 1.26 2.86
C LEU A 64 -2.58 2.72 3.24
N SER A 65 -3.09 3.69 2.46
CA SER A 65 -2.96 5.12 2.74
C SER A 65 -3.50 5.46 4.14
N ASP A 66 -4.72 5.01 4.47
CA ASP A 66 -5.32 5.22 5.80
C ASP A 66 -4.39 4.74 6.93
N LYS A 67 -3.74 3.58 6.74
CA LYS A 67 -2.81 3.02 7.74
C LYS A 67 -1.51 3.80 7.87
N LEU A 68 -0.99 4.31 6.77
CA LEU A 68 0.19 5.17 6.79
C LEU A 68 -0.11 6.52 7.44
N ASP A 69 -1.28 7.10 7.16
CA ASP A 69 -1.74 8.34 7.80
C ASP A 69 -1.92 8.16 9.32
N GLU A 70 -2.47 7.03 9.78
CA GLU A 70 -2.54 6.68 11.20
C GLU A 70 -1.15 6.70 11.86
N VAL A 71 -0.12 6.18 11.18
CA VAL A 71 1.27 6.18 11.69
C VAL A 71 1.83 7.60 11.72
N ALA A 72 1.65 8.36 10.64
CA ALA A 72 2.17 9.71 10.54
C ALA A 72 1.57 10.66 11.59
N ALA A 73 0.30 10.43 11.99
CA ALA A 73 -0.38 11.19 13.02
C ALA A 73 0.07 10.86 14.46
N LYS A 74 0.88 9.82 14.68
CA LYS A 74 1.37 9.45 16.01
C LYS A 74 2.31 10.53 16.55
N LYS A 75 2.22 10.76 17.86
CA LYS A 75 3.13 11.66 18.61
C LYS A 75 4.39 10.91 19.05
N ILE A 76 5.17 10.45 18.09
CA ILE A 76 6.46 9.79 18.27
C ILE A 76 7.52 10.54 17.46
N ARG A 77 8.80 10.26 17.72
CA ARG A 77 9.89 10.94 17.03
C ARG A 77 9.89 10.65 15.52
N PRO A 78 10.29 11.61 14.68
CA PRO A 78 10.35 11.43 13.22
C PRO A 78 11.08 10.16 12.79
N GLN A 79 12.22 9.85 13.42
CA GLN A 79 12.97 8.62 13.13
C GLN A 79 12.18 7.33 13.41
N GLU A 80 11.33 7.31 14.44
CA GLU A 80 10.46 6.18 14.77
C GLU A 80 9.31 6.07 13.76
N LYS A 81 8.73 7.23 13.34
CA LYS A 81 7.73 7.29 12.27
C LYS A 81 8.23 6.63 10.98
N VAL A 82 9.48 6.96 10.55
CA VAL A 82 10.06 6.37 9.32
C VAL A 82 10.08 4.85 9.40
N ILE A 83 10.54 4.28 10.50
CA ILE A 83 10.59 2.82 10.68
C ILE A 83 9.19 2.22 10.69
N GLU A 84 8.25 2.83 11.42
CA GLU A 84 6.87 2.35 11.46
C GLU A 84 6.18 2.46 10.10
N LEU A 85 6.40 3.52 9.32
CA LEU A 85 5.86 3.66 7.97
C LEU A 85 6.36 2.55 7.05
N ILE A 86 7.68 2.26 7.04
CA ILE A 86 8.26 1.18 6.24
C ILE A 86 7.60 -0.17 6.57
N TYR A 87 7.53 -0.53 7.85
CA TYR A 87 6.95 -1.80 8.24
C TYR A 87 5.44 -1.86 8.00
N THR A 88 4.72 -0.77 8.24
CA THR A 88 3.27 -0.67 7.97
C THR A 88 3.00 -0.89 6.49
N HIS A 89 3.74 -0.23 5.59
CA HIS A 89 3.61 -0.44 4.16
C HIS A 89 3.80 -1.91 3.78
N LEU A 90 4.95 -2.49 4.15
CA LEU A 90 5.30 -3.86 3.78
C LEU A 90 4.32 -4.89 4.36
N ASN A 91 3.88 -4.71 5.60
CA ASN A 91 2.92 -5.61 6.25
C ASN A 91 1.54 -5.54 5.60
N VAL A 92 1.01 -4.33 5.35
CA VAL A 92 -0.31 -4.16 4.72
C VAL A 92 -0.32 -4.71 3.30
N ILE A 93 0.75 -4.50 2.52
CA ILE A 93 0.88 -5.10 1.18
C ILE A 93 0.91 -6.63 1.26
N ARG A 94 1.67 -7.20 2.18
CA ARG A 94 1.71 -8.66 2.39
C ARG A 94 0.35 -9.22 2.79
N GLU A 95 -0.35 -8.59 3.74
CA GLU A 95 -1.71 -8.96 4.14
C GLU A 95 -2.69 -8.87 2.97
N THR A 96 -2.58 -7.81 2.17
CA THR A 96 -3.42 -7.59 1.00
C THR A 96 -3.22 -8.72 -0.02
N VAL A 97 -1.98 -9.11 -0.30
CA VAL A 97 -1.67 -10.23 -1.21
C VAL A 97 -2.19 -11.56 -0.68
N VAL A 98 -2.02 -11.84 0.63
CA VAL A 98 -2.54 -13.06 1.26
C VAL A 98 -4.08 -13.10 1.20
N ARG A 99 -4.74 -12.00 1.55
CA ARG A 99 -6.21 -11.89 1.54
C ARG A 99 -6.82 -12.02 0.14
N ASN A 100 -6.11 -11.54 -0.88
CA ASN A 100 -6.60 -11.53 -2.25
C ASN A 100 -6.22 -12.78 -3.06
N GLY A 101 -5.58 -13.79 -2.44
CA GLY A 101 -5.41 -15.14 -3.00
C GLY A 101 -4.99 -15.19 -4.48
N ASN A 102 -5.91 -15.64 -5.33
CA ASN A 102 -5.67 -15.80 -6.78
C ASN A 102 -5.42 -14.48 -7.53
N LEU A 103 -5.81 -13.31 -6.97
CA LEU A 103 -5.49 -12.01 -7.58
C LEU A 103 -4.01 -11.67 -7.55
N ARG A 104 -3.24 -12.34 -6.69
CA ARG A 104 -1.80 -12.13 -6.59
C ARG A 104 -1.07 -12.26 -7.95
N ALA A 105 -1.41 -13.28 -8.72
CA ALA A 105 -0.81 -13.48 -10.04
C ALA A 105 -1.17 -12.34 -11.02
N GLU A 106 -2.39 -11.82 -10.93
CA GLU A 106 -2.86 -10.73 -11.77
C GLU A 106 -2.18 -9.40 -11.45
N PHE A 107 -1.89 -9.11 -10.18
CA PHE A 107 -1.12 -7.92 -9.77
C PHE A 107 0.24 -7.85 -10.47
N PHE A 108 0.92 -8.99 -10.61
CA PHE A 108 2.22 -9.05 -11.27
C PHE A 108 2.13 -9.17 -12.80
N ARG A 109 1.04 -9.73 -13.33
CA ARG A 109 0.85 -9.89 -14.79
C ARG A 109 0.53 -8.56 -15.47
N ASN A 110 -0.27 -7.72 -14.83
CA ASN A 110 -0.77 -6.46 -15.38
C ASN A 110 -0.11 -5.22 -14.73
N ILE A 111 1.20 -5.27 -14.55
CA ILE A 111 1.94 -4.24 -13.79
C ILE A 111 1.68 -2.81 -14.31
N TRP A 112 1.62 -2.61 -15.63
CA TRP A 112 1.35 -1.29 -16.22
C TRP A 112 -0.01 -0.72 -15.87
N MET A 113 -1.02 -1.58 -15.75
CA MET A 113 -2.37 -1.16 -15.38
C MET A 113 -2.42 -0.83 -13.88
N VAL A 114 -1.75 -1.62 -13.06
CA VAL A 114 -1.61 -1.39 -11.62
C VAL A 114 -0.85 -0.10 -11.36
N GLU A 115 0.25 0.17 -12.07
CA GLU A 115 1.02 1.42 -11.98
C GLU A 115 0.16 2.66 -12.22
N LYS A 116 -0.72 2.61 -13.23
CA LYS A 116 -1.63 3.73 -13.51
C LYS A 116 -2.57 4.03 -12.34
N VAL A 117 -3.08 2.99 -11.68
CA VAL A 117 -3.97 3.13 -10.51
C VAL A 117 -3.18 3.55 -9.27
N ARG A 118 -1.94 3.07 -9.12
CA ARG A 118 -1.07 3.39 -7.97
C ARG A 118 -0.59 4.83 -7.96
N LYS A 119 -0.53 5.52 -9.08
CA LYS A 119 0.10 6.83 -9.17
C LYS A 119 -0.32 7.81 -8.06
N ASN A 120 -1.63 7.92 -7.82
CA ASN A 120 -2.13 8.83 -6.77
C ASN A 120 -1.69 8.41 -5.37
N PHE A 121 -1.61 7.10 -5.12
CA PHE A 121 -1.10 6.56 -3.87
C PHE A 121 0.41 6.82 -3.73
N ASP A 122 1.18 6.54 -4.78
CA ASP A 122 2.64 6.74 -4.79
C ASP A 122 2.98 8.22 -4.52
N ASP A 123 2.28 9.16 -5.18
CA ASP A 123 2.44 10.61 -4.95
C ASP A 123 2.10 11.01 -3.50
N ALA A 124 1.02 10.44 -2.94
CA ALA A 124 0.60 10.71 -1.56
C ALA A 124 1.59 10.14 -0.53
N GLU A 125 2.13 8.94 -0.76
CA GLU A 125 3.12 8.33 0.13
C GLU A 125 4.45 9.09 0.10
N ILE A 126 4.92 9.53 -1.07
CA ILE A 126 6.11 10.40 -1.19
C ILE A 126 5.91 11.68 -0.37
N GLU A 127 4.73 12.32 -0.51
CA GLU A 127 4.40 13.53 0.26
C GLU A 127 4.38 13.27 1.78
N LEU A 128 3.94 12.09 2.20
CA LEU A 128 3.94 11.68 3.60
C LEU A 128 5.37 11.58 4.14
N PHE A 129 6.26 10.90 3.42
CA PHE A 129 7.69 10.83 3.78
C PHE A 129 8.33 12.22 3.77
N ARG A 130 8.02 13.07 2.80
CA ARG A 130 8.50 14.46 2.75
C ARG A 130 8.17 15.21 4.04
N LYS A 131 6.92 15.11 4.52
CA LYS A 131 6.50 15.75 5.78
C LYS A 131 7.28 15.23 6.98
N VAL A 132 7.45 13.91 7.11
CA VAL A 132 8.18 13.31 8.23
C VAL A 132 9.68 13.69 8.18
N TYR A 133 10.27 13.74 7.00
CA TYR A 133 11.67 14.15 6.86
C TYR A 133 11.88 15.65 7.12
N THR A 134 10.93 16.50 6.73
CA THR A 134 10.94 17.92 7.06
C THR A 134 10.86 18.12 8.57
N GLU A 135 9.89 17.46 9.25
CA GLU A 135 9.77 17.46 10.71
C GLU A 135 11.09 17.05 11.37
N GLY A 136 11.69 15.93 10.96
CA GLY A 136 12.93 15.45 11.55
C GLY A 136 14.15 16.33 11.27
N LYS A 137 14.18 17.04 10.14
CA LYS A 137 15.20 18.03 9.83
C LYS A 137 15.06 19.27 10.71
N GLU A 138 13.85 19.77 10.89
CA GLU A 138 13.54 20.93 11.75
C GLU A 138 13.84 20.63 13.23
N ASP A 139 13.55 19.40 13.68
CA ASP A 139 13.87 18.93 15.04
C ASP A 139 15.37 18.62 15.25
N GLY A 140 16.17 18.68 14.16
CA GLY A 140 17.61 18.36 14.20
C GLY A 140 17.90 16.87 14.45
N GLU A 141 16.97 15.99 14.11
CA GLU A 141 17.16 14.53 14.15
C GLU A 141 17.80 13.98 12.88
N PHE A 142 17.58 14.65 11.73
CA PHE A 142 18.09 14.25 10.42
C PHE A 142 19.01 15.31 9.83
N ASP A 143 20.08 14.85 9.19
CA ASP A 143 21.00 15.68 8.39
C ASP A 143 20.73 15.39 6.90
N ILE A 144 19.68 16.00 6.38
CA ILE A 144 19.18 15.81 5.02
C ILE A 144 19.30 17.13 4.26
N ASP A 145 20.11 17.17 3.20
CA ASP A 145 20.21 18.34 2.33
C ASP A 145 18.99 18.51 1.44
N ASN A 146 18.57 17.43 0.76
CA ASN A 146 17.46 17.41 -0.17
C ASN A 146 16.36 16.42 0.28
N VAL A 147 15.36 16.96 0.95
CA VAL A 147 14.22 16.17 1.50
C VAL A 147 13.41 15.51 0.39
N ASP A 148 13.20 16.19 -0.75
CA ASP A 148 12.43 15.65 -1.87
C ASP A 148 13.09 14.39 -2.43
N LEU A 149 14.40 14.47 -2.70
CA LEU A 149 15.16 13.34 -3.22
C LEU A 149 15.16 12.15 -2.25
N VAL A 150 15.30 12.41 -0.93
CA VAL A 150 15.29 11.33 0.07
C VAL A 150 13.92 10.69 0.18
N ALA A 151 12.83 11.46 0.08
CA ALA A 151 11.47 10.93 0.05
C ALA A 151 11.24 10.03 -1.17
N ASP A 152 11.64 10.47 -2.36
CA ASP A 152 11.56 9.68 -3.60
C ASP A 152 12.36 8.36 -3.47
N ILE A 153 13.62 8.44 -3.04
CA ILE A 153 14.47 7.25 -2.86
C ILE A 153 13.83 6.28 -1.87
N THR A 154 13.31 6.78 -0.75
CA THR A 154 12.67 5.94 0.28
C THR A 154 11.47 5.20 -0.29
N HIS A 155 10.57 5.92 -0.97
CA HIS A 155 9.41 5.32 -1.61
C HIS A 155 9.79 4.21 -2.59
N TYR A 156 10.71 4.48 -3.52
CA TYR A 156 11.13 3.47 -4.51
C TYR A 156 11.93 2.32 -3.90
N CYS A 157 12.67 2.54 -2.82
CA CYS A 157 13.29 1.46 -2.05
C CYS A 157 12.23 0.54 -1.43
N ILE A 158 11.20 1.11 -0.78
CA ILE A 158 10.10 0.32 -0.19
C ILE A 158 9.37 -0.45 -1.27
N LYS A 159 9.02 0.19 -2.39
CA LYS A 159 8.38 -0.43 -3.55
C LYS A 159 9.20 -1.61 -4.11
N GLY A 160 10.52 -1.45 -4.19
CA GLY A 160 11.44 -2.54 -4.56
C GLY A 160 11.49 -3.70 -3.56
N LEU A 161 11.21 -3.44 -2.29
CA LEU A 161 11.18 -4.44 -1.22
C LEU A 161 9.84 -5.20 -1.13
N GLU A 162 8.74 -4.72 -1.73
CA GLU A 162 7.43 -5.36 -1.65
C GLU A 162 7.49 -6.85 -2.05
N VAL A 163 8.00 -7.14 -3.24
CA VAL A 163 8.04 -8.51 -3.77
C VAL A 163 8.89 -9.45 -2.90
N PRO A 164 10.16 -9.14 -2.61
CA PRO A 164 10.98 -10.00 -1.75
C PRO A 164 10.41 -10.13 -0.32
N TYR A 165 9.72 -9.12 0.21
CA TYR A 165 9.07 -9.19 1.52
C TYR A 165 7.84 -10.11 1.51
N ILE A 166 6.97 -10.00 0.50
CA ILE A 166 5.79 -10.85 0.32
C ILE A 166 6.18 -12.33 0.23
N TYR A 167 7.28 -12.63 -0.45
CA TYR A 167 7.78 -14.00 -0.63
C TYR A 167 8.68 -14.50 0.50
N GLY A 168 8.87 -13.73 1.58
CA GLY A 168 9.73 -14.11 2.70
C GLY A 168 11.21 -14.26 2.31
N ARG A 169 11.66 -13.55 1.28
CA ARG A 169 13.07 -13.57 0.82
C ARG A 169 13.95 -12.63 1.63
N ILE A 170 13.35 -11.67 2.34
CA ILE A 170 14.03 -10.76 3.27
C ILE A 170 13.86 -11.32 4.67
N ALA A 171 14.94 -11.36 5.44
CA ALA A 171 14.96 -11.77 6.84
C ALA A 171 14.28 -13.13 7.08
N HIS A 172 14.58 -14.12 6.24
CA HIS A 172 13.98 -15.44 6.26
C HIS A 172 13.96 -16.04 7.68
N GLY A 173 12.77 -16.36 8.20
CA GLY A 173 12.60 -16.95 9.53
C GLY A 173 12.77 -15.97 10.71
N MET A 174 13.03 -14.68 10.47
CA MET A 174 13.12 -13.67 11.52
C MET A 174 11.78 -12.98 11.76
N THR A 175 11.53 -12.58 13.01
CA THR A 175 10.38 -11.75 13.36
C THR A 175 10.64 -10.28 13.08
N GLU A 176 9.57 -9.48 13.04
CA GLU A 176 9.69 -8.02 12.89
C GLU A 176 10.51 -7.41 14.03
N GLU A 177 10.29 -7.86 15.27
CA GLU A 177 11.02 -7.39 16.45
C GLU A 177 12.52 -7.63 16.32
N ALA A 178 12.92 -8.76 15.74
CA ALA A 178 14.34 -9.10 15.53
C ALA A 178 14.97 -8.28 14.39
N THR A 179 14.19 -7.90 13.39
CA THR A 179 14.68 -7.15 12.22
C THR A 179 14.70 -5.64 12.41
N LYS A 180 13.73 -5.08 13.16
CA LYS A 180 13.61 -3.62 13.40
C LYS A 180 14.92 -2.94 13.82
N PRO A 181 15.71 -3.45 14.77
CA PRO A 181 16.97 -2.79 15.18
C PRO A 181 18.00 -2.71 14.05
N GLN A 182 18.04 -3.70 13.16
CA GLN A 182 18.98 -3.71 12.03
C GLN A 182 18.49 -2.77 10.91
N VAL A 183 17.19 -2.79 10.59
CA VAL A 183 16.61 -1.86 9.63
C VAL A 183 16.80 -0.41 10.11
N ALA A 184 16.56 -0.15 11.40
CA ALA A 184 16.79 1.16 11.99
C ALA A 184 18.24 1.64 11.82
N LYS A 185 19.24 0.78 11.99
CA LYS A 185 20.65 1.14 11.75
C LYS A 185 20.90 1.54 10.30
N VAL A 186 20.33 0.81 9.34
CA VAL A 186 20.48 1.12 7.92
C VAL A 186 19.81 2.45 7.59
N VAL A 187 18.56 2.63 8.00
CA VAL A 187 17.76 3.84 7.73
C VAL A 187 18.40 5.05 8.39
N TYR A 188 18.75 4.97 9.67
CA TYR A 188 19.36 6.11 10.40
C TYR A 188 20.77 6.42 9.88
N GLY A 189 21.52 5.42 9.44
CA GLY A 189 22.80 5.65 8.78
C GLY A 189 22.66 6.42 7.47
N ALA A 190 21.62 6.13 6.70
CA ALA A 190 21.32 6.84 5.45
C ALA A 190 20.78 8.27 5.68
N LEU A 191 20.09 8.51 6.80
CA LEU A 191 19.52 9.82 7.16
C LEU A 191 20.51 10.74 7.90
N GLY A 192 21.77 10.33 8.04
CA GLY A 192 22.81 11.17 8.63
C GLY A 192 22.53 11.54 10.09
N LYS A 193 22.07 10.60 10.92
CA LYS A 193 21.72 10.87 12.31
C LYS A 193 22.83 11.64 13.02
N ILE A 194 22.57 12.87 13.39
CA ILE A 194 23.44 13.66 14.24
C ILE A 194 23.44 13.03 15.63
N ASN A 195 24.49 12.27 15.97
CA ASN A 195 24.71 11.88 17.36
C ASN A 195 24.96 13.16 18.14
N LYS A 196 23.95 13.74 18.77
CA LYS A 196 24.18 14.76 19.80
C LYS A 196 25.01 14.06 20.90
N ARG A 197 26.33 14.40 20.94
CA ARG A 197 27.22 14.05 22.05
C ARG A 197 26.78 14.75 23.33
#